data_2048a8fa8ee5441c275cd6181cb10edf
#
_entry.id   2048a8fa8ee5441c275cd6181cb10edf
#
_cell.length_a   1.000
_cell.length_b   1.000
_cell.length_c   1.000
_cell.angle_alpha   90.00
_cell.angle_beta   90.00
_cell.angle_gamma   90.00
#
_symmetry.space_group_name_H-M   'P 1'
#
loop_
_entity.id
_entity.type
_entity.pdbx_description
1 polymer ?
#
loop_
_entity_poly.entity_id
_entity_poly.type
_entity_poly.pdbx_seq_one_letter_code
_entity_poly.pdbx_strand_id
1 'polypeptide(L)'
;MVINPEAGFLNSRVLLIDIGGTNIRTASADIGSSSLIKANKQNLDCLDSFDEMLQSFLDEDLSIKHLVFSIAGPKLHHSIAMTNREFKIDESEILKKFKVNSCHILNDWESIGHGLSLFKKEEMNFINEGNSFNETALILGPGTGLGAAQVIQDNIVLPTEIGNSLFAIQELFSELNLKNTKDFNVIEDLISGGGLAKIYSHFADTDKSPEEIVAS
;
A
#
# COMPACT_ATOMS: atom_id res chain seq x y z
N MET A 1 18.53 8.28 4.60
CA MET A 1 19.12 9.62 4.48
C MET A 1 18.25 10.57 5.29
N VAL A 2 18.68 10.94 6.49
CA VAL A 2 17.91 11.86 7.35
C VAL A 2 18.01 13.24 6.71
N ILE A 3 16.93 13.74 6.15
CA ILE A 3 16.85 15.10 5.62
C ILE A 3 16.83 16.04 6.82
N ASN A 4 17.87 16.84 6.97
CA ASN A 4 17.94 17.86 8.02
C ASN A 4 16.86 18.94 7.75
N PRO A 5 15.87 19.13 8.63
CA PRO A 5 14.71 20.00 8.35
C PRO A 5 15.00 21.50 8.38
N GLU A 6 16.21 21.95 8.66
CA GLU A 6 16.47 23.36 8.97
C GLU A 6 16.89 24.25 7.79
N ALA A 7 17.00 23.75 6.56
CA ALA A 7 17.42 24.60 5.45
C ALA A 7 16.46 24.50 4.26
N GLY A 8 15.50 25.36 4.16
CA GLY A 8 14.81 25.68 2.91
C GLY A 8 13.42 25.07 2.68
N PHE A 9 12.81 24.36 3.66
CA PHE A 9 11.47 23.78 3.51
C PHE A 9 10.31 24.66 4.00
N LEU A 10 10.60 25.85 4.51
CA LEU A 10 9.57 26.81 4.90
C LEU A 10 8.73 27.19 3.66
N ASN A 11 7.51 26.71 3.58
CA ASN A 11 6.48 26.87 2.54
C ASN A 11 6.53 25.88 1.37
N SER A 12 7.13 24.69 1.49
CA SER A 12 7.02 23.64 0.49
C SER A 12 5.95 22.63 0.87
N ARG A 13 5.14 22.22 -0.12
CA ARG A 13 4.10 21.19 0.00
C ARG A 13 4.52 19.91 -0.69
N VAL A 14 4.00 18.81 -0.16
CA VAL A 14 4.02 17.51 -0.81
C VAL A 14 2.64 17.21 -1.37
N LEU A 15 2.58 16.71 -2.60
CA LEU A 15 1.40 16.07 -3.16
C LEU A 15 1.52 14.57 -2.93
N LEU A 16 0.53 14.03 -2.25
CA LEU A 16 0.39 12.62 -1.95
C LEU A 16 -0.59 11.99 -2.94
N ILE A 17 -0.21 10.90 -3.57
CA ILE A 17 -0.99 10.26 -4.64
C ILE A 17 -1.03 8.76 -4.34
N ASP A 18 -2.22 8.25 -4.01
CA ASP A 18 -2.46 6.82 -3.77
C ASP A 18 -3.19 6.22 -4.96
N ILE A 19 -2.56 5.27 -5.64
CA ILE A 19 -3.06 4.63 -6.86
C ILE A 19 -3.35 3.16 -6.56
N GLY A 20 -4.61 2.88 -6.32
CA GLY A 20 -5.11 1.51 -6.20
C GLY A 20 -5.60 0.93 -7.54
N GLY A 21 -6.10 -0.30 -7.51
CA GLY A 21 -6.59 -0.97 -8.72
C GLY A 21 -7.74 -0.26 -9.45
N THR A 22 -8.57 0.46 -8.71
CA THR A 22 -9.80 1.10 -9.23
C THR A 22 -9.82 2.61 -9.03
N ASN A 23 -9.20 3.10 -7.99
CA ASN A 23 -9.29 4.51 -7.59
C ASN A 23 -7.90 5.13 -7.45
N ILE A 24 -7.84 6.42 -7.75
CA ILE A 24 -6.76 7.31 -7.39
C ILE A 24 -7.24 8.27 -6.32
N ARG A 25 -6.44 8.44 -5.28
CA ARG A 25 -6.67 9.43 -4.22
C ARG A 25 -5.52 10.40 -4.20
N THR A 26 -5.83 11.66 -4.03
CA THR A 26 -4.82 12.72 -3.97
C THR A 26 -5.09 13.62 -2.78
N ALA A 27 -4.04 14.10 -2.16
CA ALA A 27 -4.10 15.15 -1.15
C ALA A 27 -2.78 15.91 -1.14
N SER A 28 -2.78 17.14 -0.69
CA SER A 28 -1.53 17.83 -0.37
C SER A 28 -1.36 18.00 1.14
N ALA A 29 -0.13 18.19 1.57
CA ALA A 29 0.20 18.50 2.97
C ALA A 29 1.41 19.43 3.02
N ASP A 30 1.47 20.27 4.05
CA ASP A 30 2.69 20.99 4.37
C ASP A 30 3.72 20.00 4.94
N ILE A 31 4.99 20.14 4.56
CA ILE A 31 6.03 19.21 5.04
C ILE A 31 6.14 19.30 6.56
N GLY A 32 6.09 18.13 7.22
CA GLY A 32 6.09 18.02 8.67
C GLY A 32 4.70 18.10 9.33
N SER A 33 3.63 18.26 8.53
CA SER A 33 2.24 18.25 9.01
C SER A 33 1.58 16.91 8.71
N SER A 34 0.74 16.43 9.63
CA SER A 34 -0.16 15.30 9.42
C SER A 34 -1.55 15.72 8.88
N SER A 35 -1.78 17.02 8.68
CA SER A 35 -3.05 17.53 8.18
C SER A 35 -3.11 17.54 6.68
N LEU A 36 -4.09 16.84 6.11
CA LEU A 36 -4.32 16.80 4.66
C LEU A 36 -5.08 18.03 4.18
N ILE A 37 -4.71 18.51 3.02
CA ILE A 37 -5.31 19.65 2.33
C ILE A 37 -5.87 19.15 1.00
N LYS A 38 -7.12 19.54 0.66
CA LYS A 38 -7.77 19.22 -0.62
C LYS A 38 -7.74 17.72 -0.97
N ALA A 39 -8.12 16.85 -0.02
CA ALA A 39 -8.24 15.44 -0.32
C ALA A 39 -9.33 15.17 -1.37
N ASN A 40 -8.99 14.40 -2.39
CA ASN A 40 -9.87 14.02 -3.49
C ASN A 40 -9.77 12.51 -3.76
N LYS A 41 -10.83 11.94 -4.33
CA LYS A 41 -10.89 10.56 -4.81
C LYS A 41 -11.64 10.52 -6.14
N GLN A 42 -11.06 9.85 -7.12
CA GLN A 42 -11.71 9.63 -8.42
C GLN A 42 -11.46 8.20 -8.90
N ASN A 43 -12.29 7.73 -9.82
CA ASN A 43 -12.08 6.45 -10.47
C ASN A 43 -10.91 6.56 -11.46
N LEU A 44 -10.01 5.60 -11.44
CA LEU A 44 -8.84 5.57 -12.31
C LEU A 44 -9.24 5.41 -13.80
N ASP A 45 -10.35 4.73 -14.08
CA ASP A 45 -10.85 4.56 -15.45
C ASP A 45 -11.45 5.86 -16.05
N CYS A 46 -11.75 6.84 -15.20
CA CYS A 46 -12.22 8.16 -15.63
C CYS A 46 -11.07 9.15 -15.85
N LEU A 47 -9.81 8.70 -15.74
CA LEU A 47 -8.64 9.55 -15.91
C LEU A 47 -8.19 9.53 -17.37
N ASP A 48 -8.41 10.62 -18.10
CA ASP A 48 -8.02 10.76 -19.51
C ASP A 48 -6.49 10.75 -19.67
N SER A 49 -5.78 11.43 -18.75
CA SER A 49 -4.32 11.51 -18.75
C SER A 49 -3.79 11.71 -17.34
N PHE A 50 -2.91 10.81 -16.90
CA PHE A 50 -2.21 10.94 -15.64
C PHE A 50 -1.32 12.19 -15.59
N ASP A 51 -0.64 12.47 -16.68
CA ASP A 51 0.27 13.61 -16.78
C ASP A 51 -0.47 14.95 -16.71
N GLU A 52 -1.63 15.06 -17.36
CA GLU A 52 -2.46 16.28 -17.33
C GLU A 52 -3.04 16.48 -15.92
N MET A 53 -3.48 15.42 -15.28
CA MET A 53 -3.92 15.47 -13.88
C MET A 53 -2.80 15.97 -12.96
N LEU A 54 -1.61 15.38 -13.08
CA LEU A 54 -0.47 15.78 -12.25
C LEU A 54 -0.07 17.24 -12.51
N GLN A 55 -0.02 17.65 -13.79
CA GLN A 55 0.28 19.03 -14.16
C GLN A 55 -0.75 20.00 -13.60
N SER A 56 -2.05 19.65 -13.61
CA SER A 56 -3.09 20.52 -13.07
C SER A 56 -2.92 20.83 -11.58
N PHE A 57 -2.54 19.82 -10.78
CA PHE A 57 -2.23 20.03 -9.36
C PHE A 57 -1.02 20.95 -9.14
N LEU A 58 0.01 20.81 -9.96
CA LEU A 58 1.22 21.62 -9.88
C LEU A 58 0.98 23.07 -10.35
N ASP A 59 0.08 23.29 -11.28
CA ASP A 59 -0.30 24.61 -11.76
C ASP A 59 -1.25 25.33 -10.76
N GLU A 60 -2.14 24.57 -10.10
CA GLU A 60 -3.06 25.10 -9.09
C GLU A 60 -2.34 25.53 -7.80
N ASP A 61 -1.26 24.84 -7.42
CA ASP A 61 -0.52 25.13 -6.20
C ASP A 61 0.99 25.08 -6.43
N LEU A 62 1.57 26.23 -6.71
CA LEU A 62 2.99 26.40 -6.96
C LEU A 62 3.89 26.09 -5.75
N SER A 63 3.32 25.94 -4.54
CA SER A 63 4.03 25.51 -3.35
C SER A 63 4.31 24.01 -3.33
N ILE A 64 3.63 23.20 -4.15
CA ILE A 64 3.91 21.77 -4.32
C ILE A 64 5.26 21.61 -5.01
N LYS A 65 6.22 21.07 -4.29
CA LYS A 65 7.59 20.83 -4.76
C LYS A 65 8.04 19.40 -4.57
N HIS A 66 7.24 18.57 -3.92
CA HIS A 66 7.56 17.19 -3.60
C HIS A 66 6.38 16.31 -3.96
N LEU A 67 6.65 15.13 -4.50
CA LEU A 67 5.65 14.12 -4.85
C LEU A 67 5.94 12.83 -4.10
N VAL A 68 4.89 12.21 -3.57
CA VAL A 68 4.96 10.86 -3.00
C VAL A 68 3.83 10.05 -3.58
N PHE A 69 4.18 8.95 -4.21
CA PHE A 69 3.24 7.98 -4.76
C PHE A 69 3.18 6.75 -3.87
N SER A 70 1.97 6.28 -3.61
CA SER A 70 1.64 4.98 -3.04
C SER A 70 0.98 4.17 -4.15
N ILE A 71 1.54 3.03 -4.54
CA ILE A 71 1.07 2.28 -5.71
C ILE A 71 0.98 0.80 -5.36
N ALA A 72 -0.17 0.20 -5.66
CA ALA A 72 -0.36 -1.24 -5.52
C ALA A 72 0.44 -1.99 -6.59
N GLY A 73 1.53 -2.62 -6.17
CA GLY A 73 2.40 -3.40 -7.05
C GLY A 73 3.83 -3.55 -6.52
N PRO A 74 4.60 -4.46 -7.11
CA PRO A 74 5.99 -4.67 -6.71
C PRO A 74 6.88 -3.50 -7.12
N LYS A 75 7.67 -3.01 -6.16
CA LYS A 75 8.66 -1.96 -6.39
C LYS A 75 9.96 -2.55 -6.91
N LEU A 76 10.40 -2.08 -8.05
CA LEU A 76 11.68 -2.43 -8.66
C LEU A 76 12.57 -1.18 -8.74
N HIS A 77 13.51 -1.06 -7.84
CA HIS A 77 14.39 0.12 -7.69
C HIS A 77 13.59 1.41 -7.50
N HIS A 78 13.56 2.27 -8.53
CA HIS A 78 12.90 3.58 -8.54
C HIS A 78 11.63 3.60 -9.37
N SER A 79 11.04 2.44 -9.64
CA SER A 79 9.81 2.33 -10.42
C SER A 79 8.85 1.30 -9.84
N ILE A 80 7.56 1.54 -10.05
CA ILE A 80 6.49 0.56 -9.77
C ILE A 80 5.65 0.40 -11.03
N ALA A 81 5.35 -0.86 -11.36
CA ALA A 81 4.35 -1.21 -12.36
C ALA A 81 3.16 -1.87 -11.66
N MET A 82 1.95 -1.48 -12.04
CA MET A 82 0.74 -2.12 -11.52
C MET A 82 0.59 -3.51 -12.10
N THR A 83 0.24 -4.48 -11.26
CA THR A 83 0.09 -5.88 -11.69
C THR A 83 -1.07 -6.08 -12.67
N ASN A 84 -2.14 -5.29 -12.53
CA ASN A 84 -3.40 -5.49 -13.26
C ASN A 84 -3.67 -4.42 -14.34
N ARG A 85 -2.71 -3.55 -14.64
CA ARG A 85 -2.83 -2.47 -15.62
C ARG A 85 -1.48 -2.19 -16.29
N GLU A 86 -1.52 -1.79 -17.55
CA GLU A 86 -0.33 -1.26 -18.24
C GLU A 86 -0.01 0.17 -17.75
N PHE A 87 0.32 0.28 -16.48
CA PHE A 87 0.63 1.55 -15.84
C PHE A 87 1.92 1.41 -15.04
N LYS A 88 2.88 2.24 -15.37
CA LYS A 88 4.19 2.29 -14.71
C LYS A 88 4.54 3.73 -14.37
N ILE A 89 5.07 3.92 -13.17
CA ILE A 89 5.68 5.19 -12.76
C ILE A 89 7.15 4.97 -12.47
N ASP A 90 7.98 5.91 -12.93
CA ASP A 90 9.41 5.96 -12.69
C ASP A 90 9.79 7.35 -12.14
N GLU A 91 10.47 7.37 -10.98
CA GLU A 91 10.87 8.61 -10.29
C GLU A 91 11.67 9.54 -11.20
N SER A 92 12.59 8.99 -11.99
CA SER A 92 13.47 9.78 -12.85
C SER A 92 12.74 10.40 -14.05
N GLU A 93 11.71 9.72 -14.56
CA GLU A 93 10.86 10.26 -15.63
C GLU A 93 9.97 11.39 -15.11
N ILE A 94 9.38 11.21 -13.92
CA ILE A 94 8.60 12.27 -13.26
C ILE A 94 9.47 13.50 -13.00
N LEU A 95 10.66 13.34 -12.42
CA LEU A 95 11.58 14.45 -12.14
C LEU A 95 12.04 15.19 -13.41
N LYS A 96 12.20 14.49 -14.53
CA LYS A 96 12.55 15.11 -15.82
C LYS A 96 11.39 15.88 -16.43
N LYS A 97 10.15 15.36 -16.25
CA LYS A 97 8.96 15.91 -16.89
C LYS A 97 8.36 17.08 -16.13
N PHE A 98 8.35 17.00 -14.80
CA PHE A 98 7.71 17.98 -13.92
C PHE A 98 8.76 18.76 -13.13
N LYS A 99 8.51 20.05 -12.91
CA LYS A 99 9.40 20.94 -12.15
C LYS A 99 9.22 20.77 -10.63
N VAL A 100 9.57 19.59 -10.13
CA VAL A 100 9.52 19.27 -8.70
C VAL A 100 10.91 18.98 -8.15
N ASN A 101 11.09 19.15 -6.85
CA ASN A 101 12.38 18.98 -6.19
C ASN A 101 12.67 17.51 -5.85
N SER A 102 11.62 16.72 -5.55
CA SER A 102 11.75 15.30 -5.29
C SER A 102 10.49 14.53 -5.70
N CYS A 103 10.69 13.27 -6.00
CA CYS A 103 9.65 12.30 -6.27
C CYS A 103 10.04 11.00 -5.56
N HIS A 104 9.12 10.44 -4.78
CA HIS A 104 9.31 9.16 -4.09
C HIS A 104 8.15 8.25 -4.44
N ILE A 105 8.47 7.01 -4.74
CA ILE A 105 7.49 5.97 -5.03
C ILE A 105 7.58 4.92 -3.94
N LEU A 106 6.45 4.62 -3.33
CA LEU A 106 6.28 3.62 -2.30
C LEU A 106 5.32 2.53 -2.80
N ASN A 107 5.55 1.29 -2.38
CA ASN A 107 4.50 0.29 -2.44
C ASN A 107 3.36 0.69 -1.48
N ASP A 108 2.12 0.25 -1.73
CA ASP A 108 0.96 0.60 -0.91
C ASP A 108 1.14 0.19 0.57
N TRP A 109 1.68 -0.98 0.84
CA TRP A 109 1.96 -1.44 2.21
C TRP A 109 3.18 -0.78 2.83
N GLU A 110 4.19 -0.42 2.04
CA GLU A 110 5.30 0.44 2.46
C GLU A 110 4.77 1.79 2.97
N SER A 111 3.78 2.36 2.28
CA SER A 111 3.14 3.62 2.67
C SER A 111 2.42 3.51 4.02
N ILE A 112 1.70 2.40 4.27
CA ILE A 112 1.06 2.12 5.56
C ILE A 112 2.12 1.98 6.65
N GLY A 113 3.24 1.32 6.35
CA GLY A 113 4.36 1.18 7.28
C GLY A 113 4.91 2.52 7.75
N HIS A 114 5.09 3.47 6.85
CA HIS A 114 5.52 4.83 7.20
C HIS A 114 4.49 5.59 8.06
N GLY A 115 3.21 5.23 7.95
CA GLY A 115 2.13 5.80 8.75
C GLY A 115 1.94 5.15 10.13
N LEU A 116 2.60 4.04 10.44
CA LEU A 116 2.33 3.23 11.63
C LEU A 116 2.39 4.05 12.94
N SER A 117 3.38 4.92 13.07
CA SER A 117 3.55 5.77 14.26
C SER A 117 2.47 6.85 14.42
N LEU A 118 1.65 7.08 13.41
CA LEU A 118 0.56 8.05 13.44
C LEU A 118 -0.75 7.45 13.94
N PHE A 119 -0.89 6.13 13.98
CA PHE A 119 -2.09 5.47 14.50
C PHE A 119 -2.19 5.63 16.00
N LYS A 120 -3.34 6.09 16.47
CA LYS A 120 -3.64 6.19 17.89
C LYS A 120 -4.21 4.87 18.42
N LYS A 121 -3.96 4.59 19.69
CA LYS A 121 -4.48 3.38 20.36
C LYS A 121 -6.00 3.27 20.27
N GLU A 122 -6.69 4.39 20.32
CA GLU A 122 -8.16 4.48 20.23
C GLU A 122 -8.70 4.12 18.85
N GLU A 123 -7.84 4.14 17.82
CA GLU A 123 -8.17 3.78 16.43
C GLU A 123 -7.86 2.31 16.12
N MET A 124 -7.31 1.57 17.09
CA MET A 124 -6.90 0.18 16.93
C MET A 124 -7.79 -0.75 17.76
N ASN A 125 -8.12 -1.91 17.19
CA ASN A 125 -8.72 -3.02 17.90
C ASN A 125 -7.64 -4.05 18.24
N PHE A 126 -7.34 -4.25 19.51
CA PHE A 126 -6.38 -5.26 19.96
C PHE A 126 -7.06 -6.63 20.01
N ILE A 127 -6.63 -7.56 19.17
CA ILE A 127 -7.12 -8.94 19.16
C ILE A 127 -6.43 -9.75 20.26
N ASN A 128 -5.14 -9.48 20.46
CA ASN A 128 -4.32 -10.13 21.49
C ASN A 128 -3.31 -9.12 22.04
N GLU A 129 -3.22 -9.04 23.37
CA GLU A 129 -2.23 -8.20 24.01
C GLU A 129 -0.91 -8.96 24.16
N GLY A 130 0.17 -8.31 23.80
CA GLY A 130 1.53 -8.84 23.88
C GLY A 130 2.52 -7.77 24.36
N ASN A 131 3.70 -8.21 24.73
CA ASN A 131 4.81 -7.30 25.03
C ASN A 131 5.73 -7.24 23.82
N SER A 132 6.02 -6.02 23.34
CA SER A 132 7.09 -5.82 22.36
C SER A 132 8.42 -6.15 23.00
N PHE A 133 9.22 -7.00 22.35
CA PHE A 133 10.55 -7.39 22.82
C PHE A 133 11.66 -6.88 21.88
N ASN A 134 11.29 -6.37 20.74
CA ASN A 134 12.16 -5.73 19.76
C ASN A 134 11.44 -4.55 19.12
N GLU A 135 12.16 -3.70 18.45
CA GLU A 135 11.63 -2.51 17.75
C GLU A 135 11.24 -2.86 16.31
N THR A 136 10.55 -4.00 16.14
CA THR A 136 10.13 -4.48 14.82
C THR A 136 8.64 -4.76 14.83
N ALA A 137 7.94 -4.26 13.82
CA ALA A 137 6.53 -4.59 13.55
C ALA A 137 6.39 -5.21 12.16
N LEU A 138 5.49 -6.19 12.02
CA LEU A 138 5.05 -6.72 10.75
C LEU A 138 3.62 -6.24 10.50
N ILE A 139 3.42 -5.58 9.39
CA ILE A 139 2.11 -5.15 8.91
C ILE A 139 1.64 -6.16 7.86
N LEU A 140 0.44 -6.66 8.03
CA LEU A 140 -0.19 -7.61 7.11
C LEU A 140 -1.56 -7.09 6.71
N GLY A 141 -1.89 -7.20 5.45
CA GLY A 141 -3.18 -6.79 4.92
C GLY A 141 -3.76 -7.77 3.92
N PRO A 142 -4.65 -8.67 4.41
CA PRO A 142 -5.42 -9.53 3.54
C PRO A 142 -6.49 -8.71 2.80
N GLY A 143 -6.18 -8.39 1.54
CA GLY A 143 -7.08 -7.73 0.59
C GLY A 143 -7.38 -8.67 -0.58
N THR A 144 -7.33 -8.18 -1.82
CA THR A 144 -7.39 -9.03 -3.02
C THR A 144 -6.27 -10.07 -3.00
N GLY A 145 -5.05 -9.65 -2.63
CA GLY A 145 -3.91 -10.48 -2.29
C GLY A 145 -3.53 -10.32 -0.80
N LEU A 146 -2.30 -10.71 -0.44
CA LEU A 146 -1.72 -10.49 0.88
C LEU A 146 -0.57 -9.50 0.79
N GLY A 147 -0.87 -8.23 1.03
CA GLY A 147 0.15 -7.19 1.13
C GLY A 147 0.83 -7.18 2.50
N ALA A 148 2.10 -6.78 2.54
CA ALA A 148 2.84 -6.70 3.79
C ALA A 148 4.00 -5.71 3.74
N ALA A 149 4.37 -5.20 4.92
CA ALA A 149 5.58 -4.43 5.14
C ALA A 149 6.16 -4.72 6.54
N GLN A 150 7.47 -4.67 6.65
CA GLN A 150 8.18 -4.74 7.93
C GLN A 150 8.65 -3.35 8.32
N VAL A 151 8.40 -2.96 9.56
CA VAL A 151 8.85 -1.69 10.14
C VAL A 151 9.90 -2.00 11.21
N ILE A 152 11.05 -1.35 11.14
CA ILE A 152 12.15 -1.49 12.07
C ILE A 152 12.46 -0.13 12.69
N GLN A 153 12.46 -0.05 14.02
CA GLN A 153 12.78 1.17 14.77
C GLN A 153 11.91 2.37 14.35
N ASP A 154 10.63 2.13 14.09
CA ASP A 154 9.59 3.11 13.72
C ASP A 154 9.87 3.98 12.47
N ASN A 155 11.00 3.78 11.78
CA ASN A 155 11.38 4.64 10.66
C ASN A 155 11.95 3.92 9.43
N ILE A 156 12.37 2.66 9.54
CA ILE A 156 12.84 1.88 8.41
C ILE A 156 11.70 0.96 7.99
N VAL A 157 11.15 1.22 6.82
CA VAL A 157 10.08 0.40 6.26
C VAL A 157 10.61 -0.41 5.08
N LEU A 158 10.39 -1.70 5.14
CA LEU A 158 10.78 -2.64 4.09
C LEU A 158 9.52 -3.29 3.52
N PRO A 159 9.16 -3.02 2.27
CA PRO A 159 8.09 -3.76 1.60
C PRO A 159 8.48 -5.23 1.48
N THR A 160 7.52 -6.12 1.57
CA THR A 160 7.74 -7.57 1.49
C THR A 160 6.65 -8.24 0.68
N GLU A 161 7.04 -9.27 -0.06
CA GLU A 161 6.16 -10.14 -0.84
C GLU A 161 5.90 -11.46 -0.08
N ILE A 162 5.64 -11.37 1.22
CA ILE A 162 5.44 -12.56 2.07
C ILE A 162 4.25 -13.41 1.61
N GLY A 163 3.25 -12.80 0.98
CA GLY A 163 2.12 -13.49 0.39
C GLY A 163 2.52 -14.57 -0.61
N ASN A 164 3.63 -14.35 -1.32
CA ASN A 164 4.19 -15.28 -2.31
C ASN A 164 5.11 -16.34 -1.67
N SER A 165 5.18 -16.42 -0.37
CA SER A 165 6.05 -17.38 0.32
C SER A 165 5.38 -18.74 0.51
N LEU A 166 6.20 -19.79 0.56
CA LEU A 166 5.78 -21.16 0.90
C LEU A 166 5.90 -21.46 2.40
N PHE A 167 6.37 -20.48 3.19
CA PHE A 167 6.61 -20.67 4.60
C PHE A 167 5.32 -20.91 5.37
N ALA A 168 5.35 -21.86 6.33
CA ALA A 168 4.24 -22.22 7.21
C ALA A 168 2.95 -22.71 6.52
N ILE A 169 2.93 -22.90 5.21
CA ILE A 169 1.71 -23.31 4.51
C ILE A 169 1.22 -24.70 4.95
N GLN A 170 2.12 -25.60 5.32
CA GLN A 170 1.77 -26.94 5.78
C GLN A 170 1.09 -26.93 7.15
N GLU A 171 1.54 -26.07 8.05
CA GLU A 171 0.92 -25.83 9.34
C GLU A 171 -0.50 -25.29 9.15
N LEU A 172 -0.68 -24.31 8.26
CA LEU A 172 -1.98 -23.74 7.93
C LEU A 172 -2.93 -24.79 7.34
N PHE A 173 -2.45 -25.70 6.49
CA PHE A 173 -3.26 -26.81 5.99
C PHE A 173 -3.75 -27.72 7.12
N SER A 174 -2.90 -28.00 8.09
CA SER A 174 -3.25 -28.83 9.25
C SER A 174 -4.28 -28.12 10.14
N GLU A 175 -4.07 -26.86 10.44
CA GLU A 175 -4.98 -26.05 11.26
C GLU A 175 -6.38 -25.92 10.62
N LEU A 176 -6.43 -25.72 9.31
CA LEU A 176 -7.67 -25.61 8.55
C LEU A 176 -8.26 -26.98 8.18
N ASN A 177 -7.60 -28.09 8.50
CA ASN A 177 -8.00 -29.45 8.11
C ASN A 177 -8.26 -29.63 6.60
N LEU A 178 -7.43 -28.96 5.76
CA LEU A 178 -7.52 -29.02 4.31
C LEU A 178 -6.93 -30.35 3.79
N LYS A 179 -7.74 -31.14 3.11
CA LYS A 179 -7.33 -32.47 2.57
C LYS A 179 -6.78 -32.42 1.16
N ASN A 180 -7.29 -31.51 0.33
CA ASN A 180 -6.81 -31.32 -1.04
C ASN A 180 -6.18 -29.93 -1.11
N THR A 181 -4.86 -29.90 -1.28
CA THR A 181 -4.06 -28.65 -1.21
C THR A 181 -3.49 -28.20 -2.55
N LYS A 182 -3.94 -28.82 -3.67
CA LYS A 182 -3.37 -28.53 -5.00
C LYS A 182 -3.56 -27.09 -5.47
N ASP A 183 -4.60 -26.41 -4.97
CA ASP A 183 -4.94 -25.05 -5.36
C ASP A 183 -4.32 -23.99 -4.44
N PHE A 184 -3.55 -24.43 -3.43
CA PHE A 184 -2.92 -23.60 -2.44
C PHE A 184 -1.40 -23.75 -2.53
N ASN A 185 -0.74 -22.81 -3.19
CA ASN A 185 0.70 -22.87 -3.47
C ASN A 185 1.51 -21.91 -2.61
N VAL A 186 0.91 -20.81 -2.19
CA VAL A 186 1.55 -19.75 -1.41
C VAL A 186 0.65 -19.28 -0.27
N ILE A 187 1.18 -18.55 0.71
CA ILE A 187 0.40 -18.06 1.87
C ILE A 187 -0.81 -17.23 1.42
N GLU A 188 -0.67 -16.43 0.39
CA GLU A 188 -1.74 -15.60 -0.16
C GLU A 188 -2.95 -16.45 -0.59
N ASP A 189 -2.74 -17.66 -1.07
CA ASP A 189 -3.83 -18.58 -1.44
C ASP A 189 -4.71 -19.00 -0.25
N LEU A 190 -4.25 -18.77 0.98
CA LEU A 190 -5.00 -19.02 2.21
C LEU A 190 -5.44 -17.72 2.89
N ILE A 191 -4.56 -16.72 2.95
CA ILE A 191 -4.75 -15.50 3.74
C ILE A 191 -4.92 -14.31 2.78
N SER A 192 -6.04 -14.30 2.06
CA SER A 192 -6.47 -13.18 1.21
C SER A 192 -7.96 -13.31 0.92
N GLY A 193 -8.55 -12.34 0.25
CA GLY A 193 -9.92 -12.45 -0.26
C GLY A 193 -10.06 -13.63 -1.24
N GLY A 194 -9.13 -13.77 -2.18
CA GLY A 194 -9.07 -14.94 -3.07
C GLY A 194 -8.90 -16.26 -2.33
N GLY A 195 -8.06 -16.28 -1.29
CA GLY A 195 -7.87 -17.42 -0.40
C GLY A 195 -9.15 -17.80 0.35
N LEU A 196 -9.86 -16.81 0.89
CA LEU A 196 -11.16 -17.03 1.55
C LEU A 196 -12.17 -17.69 0.62
N ALA A 197 -12.27 -17.23 -0.64
CA ALA A 197 -13.15 -17.84 -1.63
C ALA A 197 -12.75 -19.29 -1.94
N LYS A 198 -11.45 -19.58 -2.13
CA LYS A 198 -10.93 -20.94 -2.35
C LYS A 198 -11.24 -21.88 -1.18
N ILE A 199 -11.03 -21.41 0.07
CA ILE A 199 -11.32 -22.19 1.28
C ILE A 199 -12.83 -22.45 1.38
N TYR A 200 -13.64 -21.42 1.12
CA TYR A 200 -15.10 -21.57 1.15
C TYR A 200 -15.56 -22.62 0.14
N SER A 201 -15.13 -22.54 -1.11
CA SER A 201 -15.48 -23.51 -2.16
C SER A 201 -15.05 -24.93 -1.80
N HIS A 202 -13.89 -25.06 -1.11
CA HIS A 202 -13.41 -26.38 -0.65
C HIS A 202 -14.32 -27.05 0.37
N PHE A 203 -14.95 -26.27 1.28
CA PHE A 203 -15.82 -26.81 2.34
C PHE A 203 -17.30 -26.81 1.98
N ALA A 204 -17.77 -25.85 1.19
CA ALA A 204 -19.18 -25.67 0.87
C ALA A 204 -19.61 -26.31 -0.44
N ASP A 205 -18.65 -26.78 -1.26
CA ASP A 205 -18.87 -27.34 -2.60
C ASP A 205 -19.63 -26.38 -3.55
N THR A 206 -19.50 -25.08 -3.29
CA THR A 206 -20.11 -23.99 -4.07
C THR A 206 -19.18 -22.78 -4.09
N ASP A 207 -19.23 -22.01 -5.17
CA ASP A 207 -18.43 -20.79 -5.30
C ASP A 207 -19.19 -19.56 -4.82
N LYS A 208 -18.50 -18.70 -4.03
CA LYS A 208 -18.96 -17.38 -3.64
C LYS A 208 -17.79 -16.39 -3.71
N SER A 209 -18.11 -15.12 -3.98
CA SER A 209 -17.12 -14.05 -3.84
C SER A 209 -16.78 -13.80 -2.36
N PRO A 210 -15.60 -13.21 -2.06
CA PRO A 210 -15.25 -12.85 -0.69
C PRO A 210 -16.30 -11.97 -0.01
N GLU A 211 -16.89 -11.03 -0.74
CA GLU A 211 -17.95 -10.13 -0.25
C GLU A 211 -19.22 -10.89 0.12
N GLU A 212 -19.65 -11.85 -0.70
CA GLU A 212 -20.80 -12.70 -0.43
C GLU A 212 -20.59 -13.62 0.77
N ILE A 213 -19.34 -14.11 0.95
CA ILE A 213 -19.00 -14.94 2.12
C ILE A 213 -19.08 -14.14 3.41
N VAL A 214 -18.53 -12.93 3.42
CA VAL A 214 -18.54 -12.05 4.60
C VAL A 214 -19.95 -11.55 4.93
N ALA A 215 -20.83 -11.42 3.94
CA ALA A 215 -22.22 -10.98 4.11
C ALA A 215 -23.17 -12.11 4.52
N SER A 216 -22.75 -13.38 4.49
CA SER A 216 -23.56 -14.56 4.82
C SER A 216 -23.41 -15.00 6.27
#